data_4fddfb476f86cc19b3de498a1ede7b3b
#
_entry.id   4fddfb476f86cc19b3de498a1ede7b3b
#
_cell.length_a   1.000
_cell.length_b   1.000
_cell.length_c   1.000
_cell.angle_alpha   90.00
_cell.angle_beta   90.00
_cell.angle_gamma   90.00
#
_symmetry.space_group_name_H-M   'P 1'
#
loop_
_entity.id
_entity.type
_entity.pdbx_description
1 polymer ?
#
loop_
_entity_poly.entity_id
_entity_poly.type
_entity_poly.pdbx_seq_one_letter_code
_entity_poly.pdbx_strand_id
1 'polypeptide(L)'
;MKSPKSSATDAKTTKRDQPPGPVCPLQNAAANNIRQVIDDQGKLTGDLPEPDIAPEKLLHMYETMVMVRAIDDRGWILQRSGRIEFWIPHCGLEAGHNGATLTYEDAD
;
A
#
# COMPACT_ATOMS: atom_id res chain seq x y z
N MET A 1 58.66 -14.74 10.27
CA MET A 1 57.44 -14.05 10.80
C MET A 1 56.37 -14.11 9.73
N LYS A 2 55.38 -14.98 9.92
CA LYS A 2 54.23 -15.17 9.00
C LYS A 2 53.04 -14.46 9.58
N SER A 3 52.47 -13.48 8.88
CA SER A 3 51.23 -12.80 9.22
C SER A 3 50.03 -13.73 8.98
N PRO A 4 49.02 -13.75 9.87
CA PRO A 4 47.80 -14.52 9.64
C PRO A 4 46.86 -13.81 8.69
N LYS A 5 46.29 -14.56 7.74
CA LYS A 5 45.25 -14.15 6.81
C LYS A 5 43.94 -13.93 7.58
N SER A 6 43.40 -12.74 7.47
CA SER A 6 42.03 -12.41 7.91
C SER A 6 41.01 -13.15 7.04
N SER A 7 40.27 -14.07 7.63
CA SER A 7 39.08 -14.69 7.02
C SER A 7 37.92 -13.74 7.06
N ALA A 8 37.47 -13.28 5.90
CA ALA A 8 36.18 -12.57 5.76
C ALA A 8 35.05 -13.53 6.09
N THR A 9 34.34 -13.24 7.16
CA THR A 9 33.10 -13.94 7.54
C THR A 9 31.98 -13.41 6.66
N ASP A 10 31.57 -14.22 5.68
CA ASP A 10 30.35 -13.97 4.89
C ASP A 10 29.15 -13.93 5.84
N ALA A 11 28.68 -12.73 6.14
CA ALA A 11 27.40 -12.50 6.81
C ALA A 11 26.28 -12.85 5.82
N LYS A 12 25.87 -14.12 5.82
CA LYS A 12 24.69 -14.61 5.14
C LYS A 12 23.47 -13.93 5.76
N THR A 13 23.02 -12.84 5.14
CA THR A 13 21.76 -12.16 5.49
C THR A 13 20.64 -13.17 5.33
N THR A 14 20.22 -13.78 6.43
CA THR A 14 19.05 -14.63 6.48
C THR A 14 17.85 -13.74 6.22
N LYS A 15 17.31 -13.82 5.00
CA LYS A 15 16.01 -13.25 4.63
C LYS A 15 15.02 -13.84 5.65
N ARG A 16 14.60 -13.05 6.65
CA ARG A 16 13.56 -13.46 7.57
C ARG A 16 12.33 -13.74 6.73
N ASP A 17 11.83 -14.97 6.78
CA ASP A 17 10.53 -15.34 6.24
C ASP A 17 9.48 -14.50 6.99
N GLN A 18 9.22 -13.33 6.44
CA GLN A 18 8.10 -12.51 6.86
C GLN A 18 6.85 -13.26 6.36
N PRO A 19 5.93 -13.65 7.25
CA PRO A 19 4.70 -14.25 6.79
C PRO A 19 4.07 -13.32 5.76
N PRO A 20 3.51 -13.85 4.66
CA PRO A 20 2.85 -13.02 3.67
C PRO A 20 1.83 -12.15 4.39
N GLY A 21 1.97 -10.84 4.21
CA GLY A 21 0.97 -9.88 4.67
C GLY A 21 -0.42 -10.27 4.13
N PRO A 22 -1.51 -9.69 4.66
CA PRO A 22 -2.85 -9.99 4.18
C PRO A 22 -2.89 -9.81 2.66
N VAL A 23 -3.11 -10.92 1.94
CA VAL A 23 -3.22 -10.90 0.48
C VAL A 23 -4.50 -10.12 0.16
N CYS A 24 -4.33 -8.93 -0.41
CA CYS A 24 -5.46 -8.16 -0.91
C CYS A 24 -6.17 -8.98 -2.00
N PRO A 25 -7.49 -9.24 -1.90
CA PRO A 25 -8.20 -10.17 -2.79
C PRO A 25 -8.35 -9.69 -4.24
N LEU A 26 -7.72 -8.60 -4.64
CA LEU A 26 -7.88 -7.97 -5.96
C LEU A 26 -7.18 -8.69 -7.13
N GLN A 27 -6.71 -9.94 -6.94
CA GLN A 27 -6.02 -10.68 -8.00
C GLN A 27 -6.92 -11.18 -9.14
N ASN A 28 -8.24 -10.91 -9.13
CA ASN A 28 -9.18 -11.34 -10.16
C ASN A 28 -10.06 -10.21 -10.69
N ALA A 29 -9.51 -9.01 -10.89
CA ALA A 29 -10.25 -7.86 -11.44
C ALA A 29 -10.93 -8.20 -12.78
N ALA A 30 -10.29 -9.00 -13.64
CA ALA A 30 -10.84 -9.44 -14.93
C ALA A 30 -12.08 -10.33 -14.83
N ALA A 31 -12.27 -11.05 -13.71
CA ALA A 31 -13.42 -11.94 -13.52
C ALA A 31 -14.69 -11.21 -13.06
N ASN A 32 -14.56 -9.96 -12.55
CA ASN A 32 -15.65 -9.24 -11.90
C ASN A 32 -16.23 -8.09 -12.72
N ASN A 33 -15.83 -7.96 -13.99
CA ASN A 33 -16.28 -6.86 -14.88
C ASN A 33 -16.07 -5.45 -14.23
N ILE A 34 -14.93 -5.26 -13.57
CA ILE A 34 -14.60 -4.01 -12.89
C ILE A 34 -14.23 -2.96 -13.94
N ARG A 35 -14.92 -1.82 -13.92
CA ARG A 35 -14.59 -0.67 -14.76
C ARG A 35 -13.39 0.07 -14.15
N GLN A 36 -12.40 0.39 -14.99
CA GLN A 36 -11.14 1.01 -14.57
C GLN A 36 -10.84 2.23 -15.44
N VAL A 37 -10.24 3.26 -14.85
CA VAL A 37 -9.67 4.40 -15.59
C VAL A 37 -8.31 4.01 -16.17
N ILE A 38 -7.50 3.32 -15.38
CA ILE A 38 -6.15 2.85 -15.75
C ILE A 38 -6.04 1.34 -15.57
N ASP A 39 -5.23 0.69 -16.39
CA ASP A 39 -4.87 -0.73 -16.24
C ASP A 39 -3.70 -0.94 -15.25
N ASP A 40 -3.30 -2.18 -15.04
CA ASP A 40 -2.20 -2.56 -14.15
C ASP A 40 -0.82 -2.03 -14.62
N GLN A 41 -0.75 -1.55 -15.86
CA GLN A 41 0.44 -0.92 -16.44
C GLN A 41 0.41 0.62 -16.33
N GLY A 42 -0.65 1.18 -15.72
CA GLY A 42 -0.85 2.62 -15.60
C GLY A 42 -1.32 3.30 -16.89
N LYS A 43 -1.81 2.54 -17.87
CA LYS A 43 -2.33 3.06 -19.13
C LYS A 43 -3.84 3.26 -19.05
N LEU A 44 -4.33 4.36 -19.63
CA LEU A 44 -5.77 4.63 -19.74
C LEU A 44 -6.50 3.51 -20.49
N THR A 45 -7.55 2.96 -19.89
CA THR A 45 -8.38 1.91 -20.50
C THR A 45 -9.42 2.47 -21.47
N GLY A 46 -9.84 3.71 -21.28
CA GLY A 46 -10.91 4.35 -22.04
C GLY A 46 -12.33 3.98 -21.58
N ASP A 47 -12.47 3.12 -20.58
CA ASP A 47 -13.78 2.70 -20.07
C ASP A 47 -14.48 3.78 -19.25
N LEU A 48 -13.71 4.66 -18.66
CA LEU A 48 -14.17 5.80 -17.85
C LEU A 48 -13.41 7.07 -18.25
N PRO A 49 -14.04 8.25 -18.17
CA PRO A 49 -13.33 9.50 -18.35
C PRO A 49 -12.27 9.69 -17.27
N GLU A 50 -11.16 10.29 -17.64
CA GLU A 50 -10.13 10.70 -16.68
C GLU A 50 -10.69 11.81 -15.78
N PRO A 51 -10.54 11.71 -14.44
CA PRO A 51 -11.01 12.74 -13.54
C PRO A 51 -10.19 14.03 -13.68
N ASP A 52 -10.86 15.17 -13.68
CA ASP A 52 -10.22 16.50 -13.69
C ASP A 52 -9.74 16.88 -12.29
N ILE A 53 -8.59 16.36 -11.93
CA ILE A 53 -7.96 16.60 -10.60
C ILE A 53 -6.57 17.17 -10.83
N ALA A 54 -6.25 18.27 -10.13
CA ALA A 54 -4.93 18.89 -10.20
C ALA A 54 -3.82 17.89 -9.80
N PRO A 55 -2.67 17.86 -10.50
CA PRO A 55 -1.58 16.92 -10.23
C PRO A 55 -1.08 16.97 -8.78
N GLU A 56 -1.03 18.14 -8.16
CA GLU A 56 -0.63 18.33 -6.77
C GLU A 56 -1.61 17.65 -5.81
N LYS A 57 -2.91 17.71 -6.09
CA LYS A 57 -3.95 17.05 -5.31
C LYS A 57 -3.86 15.53 -5.47
N LEU A 58 -3.59 15.02 -6.67
CA LEU A 58 -3.34 13.60 -6.90
C LEU A 58 -2.12 13.09 -6.14
N LEU A 59 -1.04 13.86 -6.13
CA LEU A 59 0.18 13.51 -5.38
C LEU A 59 -0.11 13.45 -3.88
N HIS A 60 -0.82 14.44 -3.35
CA HIS A 60 -1.22 14.45 -1.94
C HIS A 60 -2.11 13.26 -1.57
N MET A 61 -3.07 12.91 -2.45
CA MET A 61 -3.88 11.69 -2.28
C MET A 61 -3.02 10.44 -2.20
N TYR A 62 -2.05 10.31 -3.08
CA TYR A 62 -1.15 9.15 -3.10
C TYR A 62 -0.30 9.08 -1.83
N GLU A 63 0.27 10.19 -1.38
CA GLU A 63 1.03 10.27 -0.12
C GLU A 63 0.17 9.84 1.08
N THR A 64 -1.10 10.29 1.12
CA THR A 64 -2.05 9.90 2.17
C THR A 64 -2.33 8.39 2.13
N MET A 65 -2.52 7.81 0.94
CA MET A 65 -2.74 6.36 0.78
C MET A 65 -1.53 5.55 1.28
N VAL A 66 -0.31 6.00 0.96
CA VAL A 66 0.92 5.36 1.44
C VAL A 66 1.02 5.45 2.96
N MET A 67 0.67 6.60 3.55
CA MET A 67 0.66 6.79 5.00
C MET A 67 -0.36 5.87 5.68
N VAL A 68 -1.59 5.77 5.16
CA VAL A 68 -2.63 4.87 5.68
C VAL A 68 -2.15 3.42 5.65
N ARG A 69 -1.47 2.99 4.59
CA ARG A 69 -0.89 1.66 4.50
C ARG A 69 0.17 1.41 5.58
N ALA A 70 1.05 2.38 5.81
CA ALA A 70 2.05 2.27 6.86
C ALA A 70 1.42 2.22 8.27
N ILE A 71 0.33 2.95 8.48
CA ILE A 71 -0.46 2.90 9.73
C ILE A 71 -1.09 1.52 9.91
N ASP A 72 -1.66 0.93 8.86
CA ASP A 72 -2.25 -0.41 8.90
C ASP A 72 -1.23 -1.47 9.30
N ASP A 73 -0.05 -1.44 8.69
CA ASP A 73 1.04 -2.36 9.03
C ASP A 73 1.44 -2.22 10.51
N ARG A 74 1.49 -1.00 11.01
CA ARG A 74 1.80 -0.73 12.40
C ARG A 74 0.66 -1.14 13.34
N GLY A 75 -0.59 -0.91 12.95
CA GLY A 75 -1.79 -1.30 13.68
C GLY A 75 -1.83 -2.80 13.92
N TRP A 76 -1.54 -3.61 12.92
CA TRP A 76 -1.44 -5.06 13.05
C TRP A 76 -0.38 -5.51 14.07
N ILE A 77 0.79 -4.87 14.06
CA ILE A 77 1.87 -5.17 15.01
C ILE A 77 1.43 -4.84 16.42
N LEU A 78 0.78 -3.71 16.63
CA LEU A 78 0.31 -3.28 17.94
C LEU A 78 -0.80 -4.18 18.48
N GLN A 79 -1.74 -4.58 17.63
CA GLN A 79 -2.82 -5.49 17.98
C GLN A 79 -2.28 -6.86 18.38
N ARG A 80 -1.37 -7.45 17.61
CA ARG A 80 -0.75 -8.75 17.94
C ARG A 80 0.10 -8.71 19.20
N SER A 81 0.65 -7.53 19.54
CA SER A 81 1.41 -7.34 20.80
C SER A 81 0.53 -7.03 22.00
N GLY A 82 -0.80 -7.02 21.85
CA GLY A 82 -1.76 -6.75 22.92
C GLY A 82 -1.76 -5.29 23.38
N ARG A 83 -1.21 -4.36 22.62
CA ARG A 83 -1.19 -2.93 22.94
C ARG A 83 -2.48 -2.22 22.57
N ILE A 84 -3.21 -2.74 21.60
CA ILE A 84 -4.55 -2.32 21.22
C ILE A 84 -5.45 -3.55 21.12
N GLU A 85 -6.72 -3.38 21.45
CA GLU A 85 -7.66 -4.50 21.55
C GLU A 85 -8.02 -5.07 20.19
N PHE A 86 -8.29 -4.20 19.22
CA PHE A 86 -8.60 -4.62 17.84
C PHE A 86 -8.07 -3.61 16.83
N TRP A 87 -7.91 -4.07 15.59
CA TRP A 87 -7.53 -3.25 14.46
C TRP A 87 -8.33 -3.65 13.23
N ILE A 88 -8.93 -2.67 12.55
CA ILE A 88 -9.61 -2.87 11.27
C ILE A 88 -8.73 -2.27 10.18
N PRO A 89 -8.15 -3.08 9.29
CA PRO A 89 -7.29 -2.57 8.23
C PRO A 89 -8.08 -1.84 7.15
N HIS A 90 -7.46 -0.86 6.52
CA HIS A 90 -7.99 -0.12 5.38
C HIS A 90 -7.47 -0.66 4.05
N CYS A 91 -6.69 -1.74 4.07
CA CYS A 91 -6.07 -2.33 2.89
C CYS A 91 -7.07 -2.57 1.75
N GLY A 92 -6.84 -1.90 0.62
CA GLY A 92 -7.70 -1.93 -0.55
C GLY A 92 -8.85 -0.89 -0.56
N LEU A 93 -9.02 -0.12 0.51
CA LEU A 93 -10.04 0.92 0.64
C LEU A 93 -9.47 2.35 0.62
N GLU A 94 -8.15 2.49 0.57
CA GLU A 94 -7.44 3.77 0.72
C GLU A 94 -7.90 4.81 -0.31
N ALA A 95 -8.02 4.41 -1.57
CA ALA A 95 -8.44 5.31 -2.65
C ALA A 95 -9.91 5.73 -2.50
N GLY A 96 -10.78 4.81 -2.07
CA GLY A 96 -12.20 5.10 -1.84
C GLY A 96 -12.41 6.10 -0.70
N HIS A 97 -11.69 5.91 0.41
CA HIS A 97 -11.75 6.82 1.56
C HIS A 97 -11.21 8.21 1.21
N ASN A 98 -10.06 8.29 0.53
CA ASN A 98 -9.52 9.55 0.07
C ASN A 98 -10.44 10.28 -0.90
N GLY A 99 -10.99 9.58 -1.89
CA GLY A 99 -11.93 10.16 -2.84
C GLY A 99 -13.17 10.72 -2.17
N ALA A 100 -13.75 9.98 -1.21
CA ALA A 100 -14.90 10.46 -0.45
C ALA A 100 -14.57 11.72 0.38
N THR A 101 -13.43 11.74 1.09
CA THR A 101 -13.02 12.88 1.90
C THR A 101 -12.85 14.14 1.06
N LEU A 102 -12.21 14.03 -0.10
CA LEU A 102 -11.97 15.17 -0.99
C LEU A 102 -13.27 15.79 -1.56
N THR A 103 -14.30 14.98 -1.75
CA THR A 103 -15.62 15.51 -2.20
C THR A 103 -16.33 16.30 -1.11
N TYR A 104 -16.03 16.07 0.18
CA TYR A 104 -16.57 16.86 1.28
C TYR A 104 -15.82 18.18 1.46
N GLU A 105 -14.51 18.21 1.28
CA GLU A 105 -13.69 19.42 1.38
C GLU A 105 -14.05 20.46 0.32
N ASP A 106 -14.47 20.02 -0.87
CA ASP A 106 -14.88 20.91 -1.96
C ASP A 106 -16.35 21.41 -1.83
N ALA A 107 -17.10 20.97 -0.80
CA ALA A 107 -18.52 21.29 -0.60
C ALA A 107 -18.76 22.38 0.46
N ASP A 108 -17.74 22.83 1.20
CA ASP A 108 -17.76 23.92 2.20
C ASP A 108 -17.18 25.20 1.60
#